data_3d46bc881e1fa2010adb1a25c4d7ec66
#
_entry.id   3d46bc881e1fa2010adb1a25c4d7ec66
#
_cell.length_a   1.000
_cell.length_b   1.000
_cell.length_c   1.000
_cell.angle_alpha   90.00
_cell.angle_beta   90.00
_cell.angle_gamma   90.00
#
_symmetry.space_group_name_H-M   'P 1'
#
loop_
_entity.id
_entity.type
_entity.pdbx_description
1 polymer ?
#
loop_
_entity_poly.entity_id
_entity_poly.type
_entity_poly.pdbx_seq_one_letter_code
_entity_poly.pdbx_strand_id
1 'polypeptide(L)'
;LKMAESQGADQAYIALSRTGATPTPDNFNADFSGQASWYGGKFHGRRTSNGDVFNQDGFTAAHRTLPFGTKLLVMNRRTGDSCVVQVNDRGPFSGDRIIDLSRGAAQKLNMISSGVATVDVMVLENQK
;
A
#
# COMPACT_ATOMS: atom_id res chain seq x y z
N LEU A 1 10.90 -5.23 -16.90
CA LEU A 1 9.99 -4.72 -16.06
C LEU A 1 8.97 -5.69 -15.56
N LYS A 2 8.40 -5.36 -14.59
CA LYS A 2 7.45 -6.17 -13.89
C LYS A 2 6.03 -5.97 -14.34
N MET A 3 5.83 -5.49 -15.53
CA MET A 3 4.50 -5.18 -16.00
C MET A 3 3.59 -6.38 -15.95
N ALA A 4 4.13 -7.54 -16.32
CA ALA A 4 3.29 -8.74 -16.35
C ALA A 4 2.82 -9.11 -14.96
N GLU A 5 3.70 -8.99 -13.98
CA GLU A 5 3.34 -9.36 -12.63
C GLU A 5 2.31 -8.45 -12.03
N SER A 6 2.28 -7.21 -12.48
CA SER A 6 1.37 -6.26 -11.87
C SER A 6 0.12 -6.02 -12.69
N GLN A 7 -0.07 -6.78 -13.76
CA GLN A 7 -1.18 -6.51 -14.66
C GLN A 7 -2.55 -6.56 -14.02
N GLY A 8 -2.80 -7.52 -13.14
CA GLY A 8 -4.10 -7.61 -12.49
C GLY A 8 -4.40 -6.39 -11.65
N ALA A 9 -3.43 -6.00 -10.81
CA ALA A 9 -3.57 -4.82 -9.98
C ALA A 9 -3.67 -3.56 -10.82
N ASP A 10 -2.79 -3.44 -11.80
CA ASP A 10 -2.77 -2.27 -12.66
C ASP A 10 -4.03 -2.16 -13.49
N GLN A 11 -4.57 -3.28 -13.94
CA GLN A 11 -5.80 -3.29 -14.71
C GLN A 11 -6.97 -2.79 -13.89
N ALA A 12 -7.07 -3.18 -12.64
CA ALA A 12 -8.15 -2.70 -11.77
C ALA A 12 -8.07 -1.19 -11.61
N TYR A 13 -6.87 -0.69 -11.35
CA TYR A 13 -6.66 0.74 -11.17
C TYR A 13 -6.93 1.50 -12.47
N ILE A 14 -6.43 0.98 -13.58
CA ILE A 14 -6.63 1.59 -14.89
C ILE A 14 -8.10 1.61 -15.26
N ALA A 15 -8.82 0.54 -14.94
CA ALA A 15 -10.25 0.46 -15.24
C ALA A 15 -11.01 1.58 -14.55
N LEU A 16 -10.70 1.84 -13.28
CA LEU A 16 -11.30 2.96 -12.57
C LEU A 16 -10.99 4.28 -13.26
N SER A 17 -9.74 4.46 -13.67
CA SER A 17 -9.33 5.69 -14.32
C SER A 17 -10.02 5.89 -15.67
N ARG A 18 -10.18 4.82 -16.43
CA ARG A 18 -10.77 4.89 -17.77
C ARG A 18 -12.24 5.24 -17.75
N THR A 19 -12.94 4.86 -16.71
CA THR A 19 -14.35 5.20 -16.60
C THR A 19 -14.57 6.64 -16.15
N GLY A 20 -13.48 7.38 -15.99
CA GLY A 20 -13.57 8.73 -15.48
C GLY A 20 -13.68 8.79 -13.97
N ALA A 21 -13.71 7.64 -13.35
CA ALA A 21 -13.77 7.57 -11.90
C ALA A 21 -12.37 7.53 -11.34
N THR A 22 -12.13 8.28 -10.29
CA THR A 22 -10.92 8.12 -9.50
C THR A 22 -11.32 7.43 -8.22
N PRO A 23 -10.40 6.69 -7.56
CA PRO A 23 -10.73 6.11 -6.28
C PRO A 23 -11.13 7.23 -5.31
N THR A 24 -12.33 7.11 -4.77
CA THR A 24 -12.85 8.04 -3.76
C THR A 24 -13.54 7.21 -2.70
N PRO A 25 -13.82 7.80 -1.54
CA PRO A 25 -14.55 7.04 -0.52
C PRO A 25 -15.88 6.49 -1.02
N ASP A 26 -16.51 7.16 -1.98
CA ASP A 26 -17.82 6.74 -2.48
C ASP A 26 -17.77 5.54 -3.41
N ASN A 27 -16.68 5.42 -4.19
CA ASN A 27 -16.59 4.36 -5.19
C ASN A 27 -15.51 3.32 -4.87
N PHE A 28 -15.04 3.30 -3.63
CA PHE A 28 -13.96 2.42 -3.21
C PHE A 28 -14.53 1.31 -2.32
N ASN A 29 -14.49 0.08 -2.81
CA ASN A 29 -14.95 -1.08 -2.04
C ASN A 29 -13.78 -1.65 -1.27
N ALA A 30 -13.60 -1.20 -0.05
CA ALA A 30 -12.48 -1.64 0.77
C ALA A 30 -12.69 -3.07 1.24
N ASP A 31 -11.62 -3.85 1.19
CA ASP A 31 -11.60 -5.18 1.79
C ASP A 31 -11.36 -5.09 3.28
N PHE A 32 -10.60 -4.08 3.70
CA PHE A 32 -10.40 -3.78 5.12
C PHE A 32 -9.97 -2.33 5.27
N SER A 33 -10.10 -1.83 6.48
CA SER A 33 -9.80 -0.43 6.80
C SER A 33 -9.19 -0.37 8.19
N GLY A 34 -8.44 0.68 8.45
CA GLY A 34 -7.85 0.89 9.75
C GLY A 34 -6.71 1.89 9.70
N GLN A 35 -5.92 1.91 10.76
CA GLN A 35 -4.81 2.83 10.87
C GLN A 35 -3.59 2.32 10.11
N ALA A 36 -2.97 3.21 9.38
CA ALA A 36 -1.70 2.97 8.72
C ALA A 36 -0.65 3.90 9.32
N SER A 37 0.59 3.43 9.33
CA SER A 37 1.73 4.29 9.58
C SER A 37 2.75 4.05 8.47
N TRP A 38 3.91 4.70 8.56
CA TRP A 38 4.95 4.48 7.58
C TRP A 38 6.30 4.34 8.26
N TYR A 39 7.20 3.68 7.56
CA TYR A 39 8.55 3.46 8.03
C TYR A 39 9.53 3.76 6.90
N GLY A 40 10.78 4.02 7.24
CA GLY A 40 11.77 4.38 6.25
C GLY A 40 13.07 4.68 6.96
N GLY A 41 13.85 5.59 6.44
CA GLY A 41 15.06 6.05 7.09
C GLY A 41 15.97 4.91 7.54
N LYS A 42 15.89 4.54 8.81
CA LYS A 42 16.78 3.55 9.37
C LYS A 42 16.63 2.15 8.79
N PHE A 43 15.52 1.87 8.10
CA PHE A 43 15.33 0.57 7.47
C PHE A 43 15.77 0.55 6.01
N HIS A 44 16.05 1.71 5.44
CA HIS A 44 16.45 1.81 4.05
C HIS A 44 17.73 0.99 3.82
N GLY A 45 17.73 0.13 2.81
CA GLY A 45 18.85 -0.72 2.49
C GLY A 45 18.88 -2.03 3.26
N ARG A 46 17.99 -2.23 4.23
CA ARG A 46 17.92 -3.48 4.98
C ARG A 46 17.01 -4.46 4.28
N ARG A 47 17.17 -5.74 4.62
CA ARG A 47 16.32 -6.76 4.02
C ARG A 47 14.96 -6.80 4.71
N THR A 48 13.93 -6.94 3.91
CA THR A 48 12.57 -7.15 4.40
C THR A 48 12.36 -8.64 4.65
N SER A 49 11.19 -8.98 5.19
CA SER A 49 10.88 -10.38 5.52
C SER A 49 10.87 -11.29 4.30
N ASN A 50 10.56 -10.77 3.12
CA ASN A 50 10.57 -11.60 1.91
C ASN A 50 11.95 -11.66 1.25
N GLY A 51 12.96 -11.00 1.82
CA GLY A 51 14.32 -11.00 1.28
C GLY A 51 14.66 -9.84 0.39
N ASP A 52 13.69 -8.97 0.07
CA ASP A 52 13.95 -7.78 -0.72
C ASP A 52 14.83 -6.80 0.05
N VAL A 53 15.58 -6.00 -0.68
CA VAL A 53 16.26 -4.85 -0.07
C VAL A 53 15.24 -3.72 0.02
N PHE A 54 14.99 -3.22 1.22
CA PHE A 54 13.99 -2.18 1.41
C PHE A 54 14.44 -0.88 0.77
N ASN A 55 13.57 -0.33 -0.06
CA ASN A 55 13.75 0.99 -0.68
C ASN A 55 12.65 1.90 -0.13
N GLN A 56 13.04 2.85 0.71
CA GLN A 56 12.06 3.74 1.34
C GLN A 56 11.29 4.58 0.32
N ASP A 57 11.84 4.78 -0.86
CA ASP A 57 11.19 5.59 -1.89
C ASP A 57 10.36 4.75 -2.86
N GLY A 58 10.32 3.45 -2.69
CA GLY A 58 9.46 2.57 -3.46
C GLY A 58 8.04 2.56 -2.90
N PHE A 59 7.17 1.74 -3.50
CA PHE A 59 5.77 1.62 -3.08
C PHE A 59 5.55 0.23 -2.53
N THR A 60 5.85 0.04 -1.26
CA THR A 60 5.75 -1.26 -0.60
C THR A 60 5.11 -1.10 0.76
N ALA A 61 4.75 -2.24 1.35
CA ALA A 61 4.09 -2.25 2.64
C ALA A 61 4.41 -3.51 3.42
N ALA A 62 4.27 -3.41 4.74
CA ALA A 62 4.28 -4.54 5.64
C ALA A 62 2.86 -4.87 6.04
N HIS A 63 2.50 -6.13 6.00
CA HIS A 63 1.21 -6.64 6.44
C HIS A 63 1.42 -7.94 7.19
N ARG A 64 0.55 -8.20 8.18
CA ARG A 64 0.75 -9.34 9.08
C ARG A 64 0.64 -10.69 8.39
N THR A 65 -0.29 -10.83 7.46
CA THR A 65 -0.65 -12.15 6.94
C THR A 65 -0.77 -12.26 5.43
N LEU A 66 -1.02 -11.17 4.72
CA LEU A 66 -1.20 -11.27 3.27
C LEU A 66 0.05 -11.82 2.60
N PRO A 67 -0.09 -12.67 1.59
CA PRO A 67 1.08 -13.24 0.91
C PRO A 67 1.99 -12.16 0.36
N PHE A 68 3.30 -12.44 0.39
CA PHE A 68 4.25 -11.54 -0.25
C PHE A 68 3.93 -11.44 -1.73
N GLY A 69 4.03 -10.24 -2.28
CA GLY A 69 3.68 -9.99 -3.65
C GLY A 69 2.26 -9.51 -3.85
N THR A 70 1.42 -9.61 -2.81
CA THR A 70 0.06 -9.10 -2.90
C THR A 70 0.08 -7.61 -3.20
N LYS A 71 -0.72 -7.19 -4.15
CA LYS A 71 -0.86 -5.78 -4.48
C LYS A 71 -2.12 -5.21 -3.86
N LEU A 72 -1.97 -4.03 -3.28
CA LEU A 72 -3.04 -3.37 -2.55
C LEU A 72 -3.21 -1.96 -3.08
N LEU A 73 -4.45 -1.56 -3.27
CA LEU A 73 -4.78 -0.15 -3.49
C LEU A 73 -5.14 0.44 -2.14
N VAL A 74 -4.37 1.41 -1.71
CA VAL A 74 -4.54 2.04 -0.39
C VAL A 74 -5.01 3.47 -0.61
N MET A 75 -6.05 3.86 0.11
CA MET A 75 -6.60 5.21 0.02
C MET A 75 -6.58 5.86 1.39
N ASN A 76 -6.06 7.08 1.44
CA ASN A 76 -6.17 7.92 2.63
C ASN A 76 -7.60 8.44 2.70
N ARG A 77 -8.34 7.99 3.72
CA ARG A 77 -9.76 8.33 3.82
C ARG A 77 -9.99 9.84 3.92
N ARG A 78 -9.09 10.54 4.59
CA ARG A 78 -9.27 11.98 4.81
C ARG A 78 -9.07 12.78 3.54
N THR A 79 -8.09 12.39 2.71
CA THR A 79 -7.72 13.20 1.54
C THR A 79 -8.24 12.64 0.23
N GLY A 80 -8.55 11.34 0.19
CA GLY A 80 -8.92 10.67 -1.05
C GLY A 80 -7.73 10.27 -1.91
N ASP A 81 -6.51 10.56 -1.49
CA ASP A 81 -5.33 10.14 -2.23
C ASP A 81 -5.17 8.63 -2.16
N SER A 82 -4.68 8.03 -3.23
CA SER A 82 -4.51 6.59 -3.29
C SER A 82 -3.17 6.22 -3.88
N CYS A 83 -2.75 4.98 -3.61
CA CYS A 83 -1.47 4.46 -4.05
C CYS A 83 -1.52 2.94 -4.09
N VAL A 84 -0.93 2.35 -5.12
CA VAL A 84 -0.79 0.89 -5.18
C VAL A 84 0.53 0.52 -4.53
N VAL A 85 0.49 -0.42 -3.60
CA VAL A 85 1.68 -0.91 -2.91
C VAL A 85 1.75 -2.43 -3.01
N GLN A 86 2.95 -2.97 -2.84
CA GLN A 86 3.16 -4.41 -2.84
C GLN A 86 3.66 -4.86 -1.47
N VAL A 87 3.05 -5.93 -0.96
CA VAL A 87 3.42 -6.48 0.35
C VAL A 87 4.76 -7.21 0.20
N ASN A 88 5.75 -6.79 0.95
CA ASN A 88 7.06 -7.45 0.96
C ASN A 88 7.65 -7.61 2.36
N ASP A 89 6.86 -7.33 3.39
CA ASP A 89 7.36 -7.40 4.74
C ASP A 89 6.23 -7.81 5.68
N ARG A 90 6.59 -8.11 6.93
CA ARG A 90 5.63 -8.49 7.97
C ARG A 90 5.57 -7.40 9.04
N GLY A 91 4.39 -7.22 9.60
CA GLY A 91 4.05 -6.22 10.59
C GLY A 91 2.79 -5.49 10.15
N PRO A 92 2.34 -4.50 10.91
CA PRO A 92 2.87 -4.03 12.22
C PRO A 92 2.66 -5.06 13.32
N PHE A 93 3.55 -5.07 14.30
CA PHE A 93 3.47 -6.05 15.38
C PHE A 93 2.96 -5.46 16.68
N SER A 94 2.65 -4.17 16.71
CA SER A 94 2.14 -3.52 17.90
C SER A 94 1.06 -2.52 17.54
N GLY A 95 0.21 -2.21 18.51
CA GLY A 95 -0.86 -1.25 18.34
C GLY A 95 -1.98 -1.77 17.47
N ASP A 96 -2.85 -0.87 17.08
CA ASP A 96 -4.03 -1.20 16.29
C ASP A 96 -3.82 -0.99 14.80
N ARG A 97 -2.60 -0.73 14.38
CA ARG A 97 -2.30 -0.49 12.98
C ARG A 97 -2.47 -1.76 12.16
N ILE A 98 -2.94 -1.59 10.94
CA ILE A 98 -3.19 -2.72 10.04
C ILE A 98 -2.13 -2.85 8.96
N ILE A 99 -1.38 -1.79 8.69
CA ILE A 99 -0.41 -1.77 7.61
C ILE A 99 0.64 -0.70 7.91
N ASP A 100 1.88 -0.99 7.56
CA ASP A 100 2.97 -0.01 7.61
C ASP A 100 3.46 0.20 6.18
N LEU A 101 3.53 1.45 5.77
CA LEU A 101 3.83 1.83 4.39
C LEU A 101 5.27 2.31 4.26
N SER A 102 5.83 2.15 3.07
CA SER A 102 7.10 2.79 2.75
C SER A 102 6.91 4.31 2.74
N ARG A 103 8.02 5.04 2.87
CA ARG A 103 7.97 6.50 2.84
C ARG A 103 7.40 7.00 1.51
N GLY A 104 7.79 6.39 0.39
CA GLY A 104 7.28 6.79 -0.92
C GLY A 104 5.77 6.66 -1.02
N ALA A 105 5.22 5.56 -0.50
CA ALA A 105 3.78 5.37 -0.48
C ALA A 105 3.11 6.40 0.42
N ALA A 106 3.67 6.62 1.62
CA ALA A 106 3.10 7.59 2.55
C ALA A 106 3.11 9.00 1.98
N GLN A 107 4.15 9.33 1.24
CA GLN A 107 4.24 10.63 0.59
C GLN A 107 3.14 10.81 -0.44
N LYS A 108 2.89 9.77 -1.24
CA LYS A 108 1.83 9.82 -2.23
C LYS A 108 0.46 9.91 -1.57
N LEU A 109 0.31 9.36 -0.39
CA LEU A 109 -0.95 9.39 0.35
C LEU A 109 -1.08 10.63 1.24
N ASN A 110 -0.12 11.54 1.19
CA ASN A 110 -0.13 12.77 2.00
C ASN A 110 -0.24 12.51 3.48
N MET A 111 0.55 11.55 3.98
CA MET A 111 0.51 11.22 5.40
C MET A 111 1.89 11.29 6.07
N ILE A 112 2.85 11.94 5.41
CA ILE A 112 4.19 12.08 6.01
C ILE A 112 4.12 12.87 7.30
N SER A 113 3.48 14.04 7.27
CA SER A 113 3.44 14.93 8.43
C SER A 113 2.64 14.34 9.58
N SER A 114 1.53 13.69 9.27
CA SER A 114 0.68 13.12 10.31
C SER A 114 1.29 11.84 10.90
N GLY A 115 2.10 11.14 10.14
CA GLY A 115 2.71 9.89 10.57
C GLY A 115 1.77 8.71 10.54
N VAL A 116 0.48 8.94 10.75
CA VAL A 116 -0.55 7.91 10.72
C VAL A 116 -1.75 8.45 9.98
N ALA A 117 -2.56 7.56 9.44
CA ALA A 117 -3.78 7.94 8.75
C ALA A 117 -4.74 6.75 8.76
N THR A 118 -6.04 7.05 8.75
CA THR A 118 -7.03 6.01 8.50
C THR A 118 -7.07 5.75 7.00
N VAL A 119 -6.91 4.50 6.62
CA VAL A 119 -6.89 4.12 5.21
C VAL A 119 -7.93 3.05 4.94
N ASP A 120 -8.38 3.03 3.71
CA ASP A 120 -9.20 1.97 3.15
C ASP A 120 -8.32 1.20 2.18
N VAL A 121 -8.39 -0.13 2.21
CA VAL A 121 -7.49 -0.97 1.44
C VAL A 121 -8.28 -1.97 0.61
N MET A 122 -7.95 -2.05 -0.66
CA MET A 122 -8.53 -3.02 -1.58
C MET A 122 -7.43 -3.96 -2.05
N VAL A 123 -7.64 -5.27 -1.90
CA VAL A 123 -6.70 -6.26 -2.42
C VAL A 123 -6.92 -6.37 -3.92
N LEU A 124 -5.87 -6.13 -4.70
CA LEU A 124 -5.96 -6.16 -6.15
C LEU A 124 -5.57 -7.51 -6.70
N GLU A 125 -4.43 -8.01 -6.26
CA GLU A 125 -3.92 -9.24 -6.85
C GLU A 125 -2.84 -9.84 -5.96
N ASN A 126 -2.83 -11.17 -5.89
CA ASN A 126 -1.76 -11.92 -5.24
C ASN A 126 -0.74 -12.30 -6.29
N GLN A 127 0.50 -11.92 -6.06
CA GLN A 127 1.62 -12.35 -6.87
C GLN A 127 2.12 -13.68 -6.34
N LYS A 128 2.37 -14.60 -7.22
CA LYS A 128 2.88 -15.91 -6.82
C LYS A 128 4.35 -16.03 -6.96
#